data_eb361bbeabe3a898bb12e006d9eb213d
#
_entry.id   eb361bbeabe3a898bb12e006d9eb213d
#
_cell.length_a   1.000
_cell.length_b   1.000
_cell.length_c   1.000
_cell.angle_alpha   90.00
_cell.angle_beta   90.00
_cell.angle_gamma   90.00
#
_symmetry.space_group_name_H-M   'P 1'
#
loop_
_entity.id
_entity.type
_entity.pdbx_description
1 polymer ?
#
loop_
_entity_poly.entity_id
_entity_poly.type
_entity_poly.pdbx_seq_one_letter_code
_entity_poly.pdbx_strand_id
1 'polypeptide(L)'
;MNAAPGKGDELARVFKQRCLDVMKEPGCEQFEIFQSALNPDKLTLLELWTDQAALDVHAKVNTTRAPLPDGLRAPGVAREDYEYMPKV
;
A
#
# COMPACT_ATOMS: atom_id res chain seq x y z
N MET A 1 -3.57 -6.33 3.49
CA MET A 1 -2.42 -6.99 2.79
C MET A 1 -1.83 -8.04 3.71
N ASN A 2 -1.58 -9.21 3.18
CA ASN A 2 -1.00 -10.30 3.97
C ASN A 2 0.35 -10.69 3.38
N ALA A 3 1.37 -10.75 4.24
CA ALA A 3 2.68 -11.24 3.87
C ALA A 3 2.70 -12.78 3.88
N ALA A 4 3.59 -13.37 3.11
CA ALA A 4 3.90 -14.78 3.26
C ALA A 4 4.40 -15.04 4.69
N PRO A 5 4.21 -16.26 5.23
CA PRO A 5 4.60 -16.55 6.61
C PRO A 5 6.05 -16.14 6.93
N GLY A 6 6.23 -15.33 7.95
CA GLY A 6 7.53 -14.81 8.38
C GLY A 6 8.12 -13.70 7.53
N LYS A 7 7.39 -13.19 6.53
CA LYS A 7 7.89 -12.16 5.59
C LYS A 7 7.35 -10.76 5.84
N GLY A 8 6.58 -10.57 6.90
CA GLY A 8 5.95 -9.27 7.19
C GLY A 8 6.94 -8.12 7.32
N ASP A 9 8.02 -8.31 8.07
CA ASP A 9 9.05 -7.28 8.25
C ASP A 9 9.75 -6.94 6.94
N GLU A 10 10.06 -7.95 6.15
CA GLU A 10 10.70 -7.76 4.84
C GLU A 10 9.77 -7.04 3.88
N LEU A 11 8.50 -7.43 3.85
CA LEU A 11 7.48 -6.78 3.01
C LEU A 11 7.33 -5.31 3.40
N ALA A 12 7.26 -5.00 4.69
CA ALA A 12 7.17 -3.63 5.19
C ALA A 12 8.37 -2.80 4.74
N ARG A 13 9.57 -3.34 4.85
CA ARG A 13 10.80 -2.66 4.47
C ARG A 13 10.85 -2.36 2.97
N VAL A 14 10.48 -3.33 2.13
CA VAL A 14 10.44 -3.16 0.67
C VAL A 14 9.35 -2.15 0.29
N PHE A 15 8.20 -2.23 0.93
CA PHE A 15 7.08 -1.33 0.64
C PHE A 15 7.35 0.11 1.09
N LYS A 16 8.23 0.31 2.07
CA LYS A 16 8.62 1.65 2.53
C LYS A 16 9.11 2.53 1.39
N GLN A 17 9.94 2.00 0.52
CA GLN A 17 10.43 2.77 -0.63
C GLN A 17 9.29 3.15 -1.58
N ARG A 18 8.34 2.24 -1.80
CA ARG A 18 7.14 2.52 -2.58
C ARG A 18 6.34 3.67 -1.96
N CYS A 19 6.19 3.68 -0.64
CA CYS A 19 5.50 4.76 0.05
C CYS A 19 6.19 6.11 -0.17
N LEU A 20 7.51 6.16 -0.05
CA LEU A 20 8.27 7.38 -0.27
C LEU A 20 8.12 7.89 -1.71
N ASP A 21 8.13 7.00 -2.68
CA ASP A 21 7.98 7.37 -4.09
C ASP A 21 6.58 7.88 -4.40
N VAL A 22 5.55 7.20 -3.90
CA VAL A 22 4.15 7.59 -4.14
C VAL A 22 3.81 8.92 -3.48
N MET A 23 4.38 9.20 -2.31
CA MET A 23 4.12 10.46 -1.61
C MET A 23 4.63 11.69 -2.38
N LYS A 24 5.48 11.50 -3.37
CA LYS A 24 5.92 12.57 -4.27
C LYS A 24 4.94 12.84 -5.40
N GLU A 25 3.95 11.99 -5.60
CA GLU A 25 2.96 12.18 -6.67
C GLU A 25 2.02 13.34 -6.34
N PRO A 26 1.59 14.13 -7.36
CA PRO A 26 0.66 15.23 -7.13
C PRO A 26 -0.64 14.75 -6.50
N GLY A 27 -1.08 15.44 -5.46
CA GLY A 27 -2.33 15.13 -4.78
C GLY A 27 -2.26 14.00 -3.78
N CYS A 28 -1.11 13.38 -3.58
CA CYS A 28 -0.93 12.38 -2.53
C CYS A 28 -0.70 13.07 -1.19
N GLU A 29 -1.65 12.94 -0.28
CA GLU A 29 -1.53 13.49 1.08
C GLU A 29 -0.91 12.48 2.03
N GLN A 30 -1.22 11.21 1.85
CA GLN A 30 -0.64 10.13 2.64
C GLN A 30 -0.64 8.84 1.82
N PHE A 31 0.45 8.10 1.92
CA PHE A 31 0.57 6.76 1.37
C PHE A 31 1.51 6.00 2.29
N GLU A 32 0.97 5.18 3.18
CA GLU A 32 1.74 4.63 4.29
C GLU A 32 1.29 3.22 4.62
N ILE A 33 2.28 2.36 4.88
CA ILE A 33 2.05 0.98 5.29
C ILE A 33 2.10 0.88 6.82
N PHE A 34 1.16 0.15 7.40
CA PHE A 34 1.10 -0.12 8.82
C PHE A 34 1.16 -1.63 9.03
N GLN A 35 1.88 -2.05 10.04
CA GLN A 35 2.05 -3.45 10.38
C GLN A 35 1.36 -3.75 11.70
N SER A 36 0.61 -4.86 11.76
CA SER A 36 -0.08 -5.26 12.98
C SER A 36 0.91 -5.56 14.10
N ALA A 37 0.65 -5.02 15.28
CA ALA A 37 1.43 -5.32 16.47
C ALA A 37 1.21 -6.76 16.99
N LEU A 38 0.09 -7.37 16.63
CA LEU A 38 -0.25 -8.73 17.04
C LEU A 38 0.25 -9.78 16.07
N ASN A 39 0.32 -9.43 14.78
CA ASN A 39 0.76 -10.34 13.73
C ASN A 39 1.53 -9.58 12.67
N PRO A 40 2.87 -9.65 12.67
CA PRO A 40 3.70 -8.89 11.72
C PRO A 40 3.43 -9.20 10.25
N ASP A 41 2.80 -10.33 9.94
CA ASP A 41 2.46 -10.69 8.57
C ASP A 41 1.18 -10.04 8.07
N LYS A 42 0.47 -9.30 8.93
CA LYS A 42 -0.70 -8.51 8.55
C LYS A 42 -0.32 -7.04 8.44
N LEU A 43 -0.55 -6.46 7.26
CA LEU A 43 -0.23 -5.07 6.99
C LEU A 43 -1.43 -4.38 6.36
N THR A 44 -1.53 -3.07 6.60
CA THR A 44 -2.57 -2.23 6.02
C THR A 44 -1.93 -1.04 5.33
N LEU A 45 -2.37 -0.76 4.11
CA LEU A 45 -1.98 0.44 3.37
C LEU A 45 -3.07 1.49 3.56
N LEU A 46 -2.66 2.67 4.03
CA LEU A 46 -3.54 3.83 4.15
C LEU A 46 -3.17 4.84 3.08
N GLU A 47 -4.15 5.22 2.26
CA GLU A 47 -3.99 6.21 1.20
C GLU A 47 -4.93 7.37 1.40
N LEU A 48 -4.42 8.59 1.26
CA LEU A 48 -5.22 9.82 1.25
C LEU A 48 -4.82 10.64 0.02
N TRP A 49 -5.82 11.03 -0.76
CA TRP A 49 -5.65 11.82 -1.98
C TRP A 49 -6.51 13.07 -1.93
N THR A 50 -6.03 14.16 -2.52
CA THR A 50 -6.78 15.44 -2.53
C THR A 50 -8.12 15.32 -3.23
N ASP A 51 -8.20 14.51 -4.29
CA ASP A 51 -9.41 14.27 -5.06
C ASP A 51 -9.33 12.96 -5.85
N GLN A 52 -10.43 12.59 -6.47
CA GLN A 52 -10.51 11.38 -7.28
C GLN A 52 -9.58 11.45 -8.50
N ALA A 53 -9.42 12.63 -9.09
CA ALA A 53 -8.56 12.78 -10.26
C ALA A 53 -7.10 12.44 -9.93
N ALA A 54 -6.60 12.85 -8.76
CA ALA A 54 -5.25 12.51 -8.32
C ALA A 54 -5.08 10.99 -8.13
N LEU A 55 -6.08 10.34 -7.55
CA LEU A 55 -6.07 8.89 -7.38
C LEU A 55 -6.08 8.16 -8.73
N ASP A 56 -6.85 8.65 -9.69
CA ASP A 56 -6.92 8.06 -11.03
C ASP A 56 -5.57 8.16 -11.76
N VAL A 57 -4.87 9.30 -11.62
CA VAL A 57 -3.52 9.46 -12.17
C VAL A 57 -2.56 8.49 -11.50
N HIS A 58 -2.64 8.35 -10.17
CA HIS A 58 -1.83 7.38 -9.44
C HIS A 58 -2.03 5.96 -9.97
N ALA A 59 -3.27 5.55 -10.21
CA ALA A 59 -3.57 4.22 -10.71
C ALA A 59 -2.87 3.95 -12.05
N LYS A 60 -2.82 4.95 -12.93
CA LYS A 60 -2.10 4.84 -14.22
C LYS A 60 -0.60 4.76 -14.02
N VAL A 61 -0.03 5.62 -13.19
CA VAL A 61 1.42 5.62 -12.89
C VAL A 61 1.81 4.28 -12.27
N ASN A 62 0.97 3.75 -11.38
CA ASN A 62 1.25 2.51 -10.69
C ASN A 62 1.39 1.30 -11.64
N THR A 63 0.73 1.33 -12.79
CA THR A 63 0.87 0.26 -13.80
C THR A 63 2.27 0.21 -14.41
N THR A 64 3.04 1.31 -14.32
CA THR A 64 4.41 1.41 -14.87
C THR A 64 5.49 1.04 -13.86
N ARG A 65 5.12 0.87 -12.58
CA ARG A 65 6.07 0.51 -11.54
C ARG A 65 6.42 -0.97 -11.60
N ALA A 66 7.67 -1.27 -11.26
CA ALA A 66 8.11 -2.65 -11.12
C ALA A 66 7.28 -3.35 -10.02
N PRO A 67 6.89 -4.61 -10.21
CA PRO A 67 6.21 -5.37 -9.17
C PRO A 67 7.12 -5.57 -7.97
N LEU A 68 6.51 -5.82 -6.80
CA LEU A 68 7.27 -6.20 -5.61
C LEU A 68 7.96 -7.55 -5.84
N PRO A 69 9.09 -7.80 -5.15
CA PRO A 69 9.76 -9.10 -5.24
C PRO A 69 8.82 -10.26 -4.93
N ASP A 70 9.00 -11.37 -5.62
CA ASP A 70 8.23 -12.59 -5.39
C ASP A 70 8.48 -13.15 -3.99
N GLY A 71 7.49 -13.86 -3.45
CA GLY A 71 7.61 -14.59 -2.20
C GLY A 71 7.36 -13.76 -0.94
N LEU A 72 7.09 -12.46 -1.06
CA LEU A 72 6.81 -11.60 0.10
C LEU A 72 5.33 -11.57 0.48
N ARG A 73 4.43 -11.77 -0.47
CA ARG A 73 2.98 -11.77 -0.23
C ARG A 73 2.46 -13.19 -0.16
N ALA A 74 1.46 -13.40 0.72
CA ALA A 74 0.78 -14.68 0.79
C ALA A 74 0.01 -14.92 -0.51
N PRO A 75 0.22 -16.07 -1.19
CA PRO A 75 -0.49 -16.39 -2.42
C PRO A 75 -1.96 -16.71 -2.17
N GLY A 76 -2.83 -16.34 -3.12
CA GLY A 76 -4.24 -16.70 -3.08
C GLY A 76 -5.10 -15.97 -2.05
N VAL A 77 -4.54 -14.99 -1.34
CA VAL A 77 -5.29 -14.21 -0.37
C VAL A 77 -5.98 -13.04 -1.10
N ALA A 78 -7.30 -12.92 -0.90
CA ALA A 78 -8.07 -11.84 -1.48
C ALA A 78 -7.68 -10.50 -0.85
N ARG A 79 -7.59 -9.48 -1.70
CA ARG A 79 -7.40 -8.11 -1.24
C ARG A 79 -8.71 -7.58 -0.68
N GLU A 80 -8.64 -6.90 0.46
CA GLU A 80 -9.75 -6.17 1.03
C GLU A 80 -9.48 -4.68 0.93
N ASP A 81 -10.45 -3.94 0.39
CA ASP A 81 -10.37 -2.50 0.23
C ASP A 81 -11.51 -1.82 0.99
N TYR A 82 -11.17 -0.78 1.73
CA TYR A 82 -12.12 0.02 2.46
C TYR A 82 -11.96 1.47 2.06
N GLU A 83 -13.07 2.13 1.72
CA GLU A 83 -13.07 3.56 1.47
C GLU A 83 -13.65 4.29 2.67
N TYR A 84 -12.96 5.34 3.06
CA TYR A 84 -13.41 6.21 4.14
C TYR A 84 -13.67 7.61 3.57
N MET A 85 -14.92 8.07 3.74
CA MET A 85 -15.35 9.40 3.34
C MET A 85 -15.55 10.22 4.61
N PRO A 86 -14.73 11.26 4.88
CA PRO A 86 -14.93 12.09 6.04
C PRO A 86 -16.28 12.78 5.98
N LYS A 87 -16.97 12.81 7.11
CA LYS A 87 -18.20 13.61 7.23
C LYS A 87 -17.83 15.08 7.25
N VAL A 88 -18.51 15.83 6.44
CA VAL A 88 -18.37 17.27 6.37
C VAL A 88 -19.29 17.92 7.37
#